data_f80aeadd0d6ef2dbdd56d53c0596f6bb
#
_entry.id   f80aeadd0d6ef2dbdd56d53c0596f6bb
#
_cell.length_a   1.000
_cell.length_b   1.000
_cell.length_c   1.000
_cell.angle_alpha   90.00
_cell.angle_beta   90.00
_cell.angle_gamma   90.00
#
_symmetry.space_group_name_H-M   'P 1'
#
loop_
_entity.id
_entity.type
_entity.pdbx_description
1 polymer ?
#
loop_
_entity_poly.entity_id
_entity_poly.type
_entity_poly.pdbx_seq_one_letter_code
_entity_poly.pdbx_strand_id
1 'polypeptide(L)'
;DYIMERYKKGVETRSSPQPEFKFNAPVFRKKGILEGLQSIKSLPDDHPARQIVERRKLPLESLSDLYLCESFYKFTNTVIKGKFPSLGGDHPRLIIPFRDEDGEVFAYQGRAFGNEQPKYITIKIDADRDKIFGLDKVNKDKPILVVEGPLDSLFLDNCIAVAGADFSNMEGDLTVIYDNEPRNKEINKQIEKTIDQGKSVCLWPDTMKCKDINDM
;
A
#
# COMPACT_ATOMS: atom_id res chain seq x y z
N ASP A 1 -30.29 -55.72 46.78
CA ASP A 1 -31.07 -55.03 45.71
C ASP A 1 -31.42 -53.59 46.03
N TYR A 2 -31.80 -53.23 47.27
CA TYR A 2 -32.19 -51.89 47.64
C TYR A 2 -31.04 -50.85 47.56
N ILE A 3 -29.81 -51.24 47.75
CA ILE A 3 -28.64 -50.37 47.67
C ILE A 3 -28.28 -50.06 46.22
N MET A 4 -28.43 -50.98 45.30
CA MET A 4 -28.19 -50.82 43.88
C MET A 4 -29.21 -49.92 43.20
N GLU A 5 -30.46 -49.95 43.68
CA GLU A 5 -31.52 -49.09 43.16
C GLU A 5 -31.35 -47.63 43.60
N ARG A 6 -30.85 -47.37 44.79
CA ARG A 6 -30.48 -45.99 45.25
C ARG A 6 -29.25 -45.44 44.52
N TYR A 7 -28.32 -46.32 44.20
CA TYR A 7 -27.12 -45.91 43.43
C TYR A 7 -27.49 -45.51 41.99
N LYS A 8 -28.39 -46.25 41.36
CA LYS A 8 -28.90 -45.90 40.01
C LYS A 8 -29.66 -44.59 39.98
N LYS A 9 -30.53 -44.32 40.97
CA LYS A 9 -31.25 -43.03 41.11
C LYS A 9 -30.37 -41.85 41.40
N GLY A 10 -29.18 -42.05 42.02
CA GLY A 10 -28.22 -40.99 42.31
C GLY A 10 -27.33 -40.60 41.13
N VAL A 11 -27.21 -41.51 40.15
CA VAL A 11 -26.37 -41.25 38.96
C VAL A 11 -27.15 -40.57 37.82
N GLU A 12 -28.46 -40.72 37.76
CA GLU A 12 -29.30 -40.14 36.70
C GLU A 12 -29.61 -38.61 36.89
N THR A 13 -29.28 -38.02 38.05
CA THR A 13 -29.60 -36.60 38.34
C THR A 13 -28.43 -35.67 38.46
N ARG A 14 -27.20 -36.11 38.13
CA ARG A 14 -26.05 -35.22 38.07
C ARG A 14 -25.52 -35.10 36.66
N SER A 15 -26.26 -34.41 35.79
CA SER A 15 -25.65 -33.76 34.66
C SER A 15 -24.85 -32.56 35.21
N SER A 16 -23.61 -32.80 35.62
CA SER A 16 -22.69 -31.68 35.79
C SER A 16 -22.55 -31.01 34.44
N PRO A 17 -22.72 -29.67 34.37
CA PRO A 17 -22.44 -28.98 33.13
C PRO A 17 -21.00 -29.26 32.75
N GLN A 18 -20.78 -29.91 31.63
CA GLN A 18 -19.44 -30.05 31.09
C GLN A 18 -18.92 -28.65 30.79
N PRO A 19 -17.76 -28.24 31.30
CA PRO A 19 -17.19 -26.96 30.93
C PRO A 19 -16.96 -26.95 29.43
N GLU A 20 -17.70 -26.12 28.69
CA GLU A 20 -17.40 -25.84 27.30
C GLU A 20 -16.04 -25.11 27.25
N PHE A 21 -14.97 -25.84 27.02
CA PHE A 21 -13.70 -25.25 26.66
C PHE A 21 -13.81 -24.70 25.25
N LYS A 22 -14.12 -23.42 25.12
CA LYS A 22 -13.94 -22.70 23.87
C LYS A 22 -12.44 -22.51 23.61
N PHE A 23 -11.86 -23.46 22.93
CA PHE A 23 -10.53 -23.27 22.35
C PHE A 23 -10.66 -22.23 21.24
N ASN A 24 -10.27 -21.00 21.53
CA ASN A 24 -9.96 -20.08 20.44
C ASN A 24 -8.80 -20.69 19.66
N ALA A 25 -9.05 -21.13 18.44
CA ALA A 25 -8.00 -21.62 17.58
C ALA A 25 -6.88 -20.55 17.54
N PRO A 26 -5.60 -20.93 17.69
CA PRO A 26 -4.51 -19.97 17.60
C PRO A 26 -4.61 -19.29 16.25
N VAL A 27 -4.84 -17.96 16.26
CA VAL A 27 -4.78 -17.14 15.05
C VAL A 27 -3.30 -17.04 14.70
N PHE A 28 -2.84 -17.91 13.81
CA PHE A 28 -1.54 -17.77 13.19
C PHE A 28 -1.60 -16.49 12.33
N ARG A 29 -1.09 -15.38 12.83
CA ARG A 29 -0.85 -14.21 11.99
C ARG A 29 0.13 -14.66 10.91
N LYS A 30 -0.31 -14.64 9.66
CA LYS A 30 0.61 -14.75 8.52
C LYS A 30 1.65 -13.65 8.73
N LYS A 31 2.93 -14.01 8.67
CA LYS A 31 4.00 -13.01 8.69
C LYS A 31 3.70 -12.00 7.59
N GLY A 32 3.65 -10.73 7.95
CA GLY A 32 3.44 -9.67 6.97
C GLY A 32 4.60 -9.65 5.96
N ILE A 33 4.32 -9.43 4.70
CA ILE A 33 5.33 -9.43 3.62
C ILE A 33 6.48 -8.47 3.91
N LEU A 34 6.19 -7.38 4.61
CA LEU A 34 7.17 -6.35 4.98
C LEU A 34 7.88 -6.64 6.31
N GLU A 35 7.55 -7.77 6.97
CA GLU A 35 8.18 -8.15 8.24
C GLU A 35 9.68 -8.37 8.03
N GLY A 36 10.49 -7.67 8.80
CA GLY A 36 11.96 -7.69 8.67
C GLY A 36 12.54 -6.52 7.86
N LEU A 37 11.73 -5.70 7.18
CA LEU A 37 12.17 -4.42 6.64
C LEU A 37 12.09 -3.33 7.72
N GLN A 38 13.07 -2.44 7.73
CA GLN A 38 13.07 -1.27 8.61
C GLN A 38 12.27 -0.14 7.98
N SER A 39 11.35 0.47 8.74
CA SER A 39 10.68 1.69 8.27
C SER A 39 11.68 2.85 8.21
N ILE A 40 11.47 3.77 7.27
CA ILE A 40 12.33 4.96 7.15
C ILE A 40 12.34 5.76 8.47
N LYS A 41 11.21 5.83 9.14
CA LYS A 41 11.10 6.50 10.45
C LYS A 41 11.96 5.86 11.54
N SER A 42 12.20 4.54 11.49
CA SER A 42 12.99 3.82 12.49
C SER A 42 14.50 3.88 12.25
N LEU A 43 14.94 4.37 11.10
CA LEU A 43 16.34 4.55 10.80
C LEU A 43 16.93 5.72 11.61
N PRO A 44 18.24 5.71 11.96
CA PRO A 44 18.92 6.85 12.53
C PRO A 44 18.79 8.11 11.66
N ASP A 45 18.79 9.29 12.27
CA ASP A 45 18.61 10.57 11.55
C ASP A 45 19.71 10.83 10.51
N ASP A 46 20.92 10.34 10.77
CA ASP A 46 22.09 10.43 9.87
C ASP A 46 22.13 9.35 8.78
N HIS A 47 21.18 8.41 8.79
CA HIS A 47 21.14 7.33 7.80
C HIS A 47 20.89 7.87 6.39
N PRO A 48 21.71 7.54 5.36
CA PRO A 48 21.61 8.11 4.02
C PRO A 48 20.23 7.95 3.38
N ALA A 49 19.58 6.77 3.52
CA ALA A 49 18.25 6.52 2.97
C ALA A 49 17.19 7.43 3.61
N ARG A 50 17.25 7.64 4.95
CA ARG A 50 16.35 8.54 5.65
C ARG A 50 16.54 9.98 5.18
N GLN A 51 17.76 10.47 5.10
CA GLN A 51 18.07 11.82 4.61
C GLN A 51 17.58 12.08 3.18
N ILE A 52 17.70 11.07 2.28
CA ILE A 52 17.20 11.17 0.91
C ILE A 52 15.67 11.31 0.88
N VAL A 53 14.96 10.56 1.72
CA VAL A 53 13.50 10.63 1.80
C VAL A 53 13.05 11.94 2.45
N GLU A 54 13.71 12.39 3.53
CA GLU A 54 13.38 13.64 4.22
C GLU A 54 13.57 14.88 3.34
N ARG A 55 14.57 14.88 2.44
CA ARG A 55 14.75 15.96 1.44
C ARG A 55 13.55 16.16 0.52
N ARG A 56 12.67 15.14 0.41
CA ARG A 56 11.42 15.24 -0.33
C ARG A 56 10.31 15.94 0.45
N LYS A 57 10.56 16.27 1.72
CA LYS A 57 9.62 16.95 2.62
C LYS A 57 8.29 16.19 2.79
N LEU A 58 8.30 14.86 2.63
CA LEU A 58 7.10 14.04 2.86
C LEU A 58 6.56 14.25 4.28
N PRO A 59 5.24 14.16 4.50
CA PRO A 59 4.64 14.18 5.83
C PRO A 59 5.30 13.15 6.75
N LEU A 60 5.68 13.55 7.96
CA LEU A 60 6.46 12.71 8.89
C LEU A 60 5.77 11.42 9.27
N GLU A 61 4.44 11.41 9.31
CA GLU A 61 3.61 10.23 9.55
C GLU A 61 3.79 9.17 8.45
N SER A 62 3.99 9.59 7.20
CA SER A 62 4.16 8.67 6.07
C SER A 62 5.46 7.87 6.13
N LEU A 63 6.49 8.37 6.85
CA LEU A 63 7.79 7.70 6.97
C LEU A 63 7.69 6.35 7.71
N SER A 64 6.66 6.13 8.51
CA SER A 64 6.40 4.84 9.17
C SER A 64 5.93 3.76 8.22
N ASP A 65 5.31 4.13 7.09
CA ASP A 65 4.76 3.24 6.06
C ASP A 65 5.68 3.09 4.83
N LEU A 66 6.85 3.72 4.86
CA LEU A 66 7.88 3.59 3.84
C LEU A 66 9.06 2.81 4.43
N TYR A 67 9.64 1.88 3.65
CA TYR A 67 10.63 0.95 4.19
C TYR A 67 11.92 0.98 3.37
N LEU A 68 13.05 0.75 4.06
CA LEU A 68 14.34 0.49 3.42
C LEU A 68 14.43 -0.98 3.06
N CYS A 69 14.76 -1.27 1.82
CA CYS A 69 15.13 -2.61 1.36
C CYS A 69 16.55 -2.56 0.80
N GLU A 70 17.52 -3.17 1.47
CA GLU A 70 18.93 -3.16 1.11
C GLU A 70 19.23 -3.94 -0.19
N SER A 71 18.47 -5.00 -0.46
CA SER A 71 18.63 -5.88 -1.60
C SER A 71 17.28 -6.20 -2.20
N PHE A 72 16.82 -5.37 -3.14
CA PHE A 72 15.46 -5.40 -3.66
C PHE A 72 15.12 -6.69 -4.42
N TYR A 73 16.04 -7.19 -5.27
CA TYR A 73 15.80 -8.42 -6.02
C TYR A 73 15.77 -9.64 -5.10
N LYS A 74 16.70 -9.70 -4.15
CA LYS A 74 16.75 -10.77 -3.15
C LYS A 74 15.46 -10.78 -2.32
N PHE A 75 15.04 -9.62 -1.80
CA PHE A 75 13.80 -9.48 -1.05
C PHE A 75 12.60 -9.89 -1.90
N THR A 76 12.48 -9.40 -3.13
CA THR A 76 11.37 -9.74 -4.02
C THR A 76 11.31 -11.25 -4.30
N ASN A 77 12.46 -11.91 -4.44
CA ASN A 77 12.50 -13.37 -4.62
C ASN A 77 12.05 -14.16 -3.39
N THR A 78 12.03 -13.57 -2.19
CA THR A 78 11.41 -14.19 -1.01
C THR A 78 9.89 -14.08 -1.05
N VAL A 79 9.34 -13.02 -1.68
CA VAL A 79 7.92 -12.79 -1.83
C VAL A 79 7.35 -13.57 -3.03
N ILE A 80 8.02 -13.47 -4.17
CA ILE A 80 7.66 -14.15 -5.43
C ILE A 80 8.87 -14.92 -5.93
N LYS A 81 8.88 -16.24 -5.71
CA LYS A 81 10.01 -17.10 -6.06
C LYS A 81 10.43 -16.94 -7.52
N GLY A 82 11.70 -16.61 -7.74
CA GLY A 82 12.30 -16.53 -9.08
C GLY A 82 11.88 -15.33 -9.91
N LYS A 83 11.29 -14.29 -9.30
CA LYS A 83 10.91 -13.06 -10.01
C LYS A 83 12.10 -12.38 -10.69
N PHE A 84 13.25 -12.40 -10.03
CA PHE A 84 14.53 -11.95 -10.59
C PHE A 84 15.48 -13.14 -10.71
N PRO A 85 15.70 -13.67 -11.93
CA PRO A 85 16.58 -14.82 -12.13
C PRO A 85 18.05 -14.54 -11.82
N SER A 86 18.48 -13.28 -11.95
CA SER A 86 19.82 -12.81 -11.62
C SER A 86 19.74 -11.74 -10.54
N LEU A 87 20.66 -11.79 -9.59
CA LEU A 87 20.85 -10.75 -8.59
C LEU A 87 21.90 -9.70 -8.99
N GLY A 88 22.45 -9.81 -10.23
CA GLY A 88 23.31 -8.78 -10.78
C GLY A 88 22.59 -7.45 -10.93
N GLY A 89 23.18 -6.37 -10.38
CA GLY A 89 22.57 -5.04 -10.38
C GLY A 89 21.50 -4.85 -9.29
N ASP A 90 21.40 -5.76 -8.31
CA ASP A 90 20.58 -5.53 -7.12
C ASP A 90 21.16 -4.36 -6.31
N HIS A 91 20.27 -3.49 -5.81
CA HIS A 91 20.65 -2.31 -5.05
C HIS A 91 19.54 -1.91 -4.08
N PRO A 92 19.85 -1.07 -3.07
CA PRO A 92 18.86 -0.60 -2.13
C PRO A 92 17.74 0.18 -2.81
N ARG A 93 16.51 -0.04 -2.33
CA ARG A 93 15.31 0.69 -2.79
C ARG A 93 14.42 1.08 -1.63
N LEU A 94 13.73 2.20 -1.80
CA LEU A 94 12.59 2.56 -0.98
C LEU A 94 11.40 1.70 -1.38
N ILE A 95 10.84 0.96 -0.41
CA ILE A 95 9.60 0.21 -0.60
C ILE A 95 8.41 1.08 -0.24
N ILE A 96 7.47 1.17 -1.17
CA ILE A 96 6.19 1.84 -1.05
C ILE A 96 5.12 0.75 -1.15
N PRO A 97 4.51 0.30 -0.05
CA PRO A 97 3.53 -0.79 -0.07
C PRO A 97 2.17 -0.29 -0.56
N PHE A 98 1.50 -1.08 -1.38
CA PHE A 98 0.12 -0.87 -1.81
C PHE A 98 -0.75 -1.81 -0.99
N ARG A 99 -1.64 -1.23 -0.20
CA ARG A 99 -2.54 -1.93 0.71
C ARG A 99 -3.97 -1.84 0.21
N ASP A 100 -4.71 -2.90 0.43
CA ASP A 100 -6.16 -2.91 0.21
C ASP A 100 -6.91 -2.27 1.40
N GLU A 101 -8.22 -2.25 1.32
CA GLU A 101 -9.12 -1.68 2.33
C GLU A 101 -8.98 -2.37 3.70
N ASP A 102 -8.50 -3.62 3.74
CA ASP A 102 -8.24 -4.39 4.96
C ASP A 102 -6.81 -4.16 5.50
N GLY A 103 -5.99 -3.36 4.79
CA GLY A 103 -4.60 -3.07 5.12
C GLY A 103 -3.59 -4.14 4.70
N GLU A 104 -4.03 -5.18 3.96
CA GLU A 104 -3.15 -6.23 3.45
C GLU A 104 -2.37 -5.74 2.22
N VAL A 105 -1.08 -6.09 2.18
CA VAL A 105 -0.20 -5.68 1.07
C VAL A 105 -0.42 -6.59 -0.14
N PHE A 106 -0.99 -6.04 -1.21
CA PHE A 106 -1.22 -6.75 -2.48
C PHE A 106 -0.22 -6.43 -3.58
N ALA A 107 0.51 -5.32 -3.44
CA ALA A 107 1.61 -4.92 -4.32
C ALA A 107 2.59 -4.02 -3.57
N TYR A 108 3.76 -3.80 -4.13
CA TYR A 108 4.67 -2.76 -3.65
C TYR A 108 5.50 -2.20 -4.80
N GLN A 109 5.96 -0.97 -4.62
CA GLN A 109 6.85 -0.31 -5.56
C GLN A 109 8.20 -0.11 -4.91
N GLY A 110 9.27 -0.52 -5.60
CA GLY A 110 10.65 -0.26 -5.23
C GLY A 110 11.20 0.95 -5.98
N ARG A 111 11.41 2.08 -5.30
CA ARG A 111 11.99 3.28 -5.88
C ARG A 111 13.49 3.35 -5.61
N ALA A 112 14.27 3.57 -6.64
CA ALA A 112 15.72 3.81 -6.50
C ALA A 112 16.00 5.06 -5.67
N PHE A 113 17.04 5.02 -4.83
CA PHE A 113 17.47 6.18 -4.05
C PHE A 113 18.30 7.17 -4.89
N GLY A 114 19.02 6.67 -5.87
CA GLY A 114 19.87 7.44 -6.78
C GLY A 114 19.38 7.45 -8.23
N ASN A 115 20.31 7.28 -9.16
CA ASN A 115 20.08 7.33 -10.60
C ASN A 115 19.92 5.93 -11.25
N GLU A 116 19.82 4.89 -10.42
CA GLU A 116 19.67 3.51 -10.88
C GLU A 116 18.39 3.34 -11.71
N GLN A 117 18.50 2.61 -12.81
CA GLN A 117 17.38 2.35 -13.71
C GLN A 117 16.88 0.90 -13.58
N PRO A 118 15.59 0.68 -13.72
CA PRO A 118 14.52 1.68 -13.78
C PRO A 118 14.32 2.35 -12.41
N LYS A 119 13.96 3.64 -12.42
CA LYS A 119 13.72 4.45 -11.21
C LYS A 119 12.66 3.82 -10.30
N TYR A 120 11.61 3.24 -10.88
CA TYR A 120 10.54 2.53 -10.19
C TYR A 120 10.38 1.12 -10.73
N ILE A 121 10.21 0.16 -9.84
CA ILE A 121 9.84 -1.22 -10.16
C ILE A 121 8.61 -1.57 -9.33
N THR A 122 7.49 -1.89 -9.97
CA THR A 122 6.28 -2.31 -9.28
C THR A 122 6.16 -3.83 -9.30
N ILE A 123 5.95 -4.42 -8.14
CA ILE A 123 5.75 -5.84 -7.93
C ILE A 123 4.30 -6.06 -7.50
N LYS A 124 3.53 -6.75 -8.33
CA LYS A 124 2.19 -7.23 -8.00
C LYS A 124 2.31 -8.60 -7.34
N ILE A 125 1.80 -8.73 -6.13
CA ILE A 125 1.68 -10.00 -5.41
C ILE A 125 0.39 -10.67 -5.83
N ASP A 126 -0.68 -9.88 -5.89
CA ASP A 126 -1.95 -10.25 -6.50
C ASP A 126 -1.99 -9.69 -7.93
N ALA A 127 -1.98 -10.60 -8.92
CA ALA A 127 -1.92 -10.22 -10.33
C ALA A 127 -3.24 -9.58 -10.82
N ASP A 128 -4.35 -9.90 -10.18
CA ASP A 128 -5.69 -9.49 -10.61
C ASP A 128 -6.08 -8.09 -10.11
N ARG A 129 -5.37 -7.57 -9.11
CA ARG A 129 -5.64 -6.23 -8.57
C ARG A 129 -4.94 -5.13 -9.37
N ASP A 130 -5.61 -3.99 -9.51
CA ASP A 130 -5.02 -2.78 -10.07
C ASP A 130 -4.01 -2.15 -9.11
N LYS A 131 -2.97 -1.51 -9.67
CA LYS A 131 -1.89 -0.87 -8.91
C LYS A 131 -2.33 0.47 -8.36
N ILE A 132 -3.30 0.46 -7.45
CA ILE A 132 -3.82 1.68 -6.81
C ILE A 132 -3.26 1.76 -5.39
N PHE A 133 -2.56 2.85 -5.10
CA PHE A 133 -2.00 3.14 -3.78
C PHE A 133 -2.98 3.96 -2.96
N GLY A 134 -3.06 3.71 -1.64
CA GLY A 134 -3.85 4.52 -0.70
C GLY A 134 -5.27 4.03 -0.47
N LEU A 135 -5.66 2.83 -0.96
CA LEU A 135 -7.00 2.27 -0.76
C LEU A 135 -7.34 2.03 0.71
N ASP A 136 -6.33 1.77 1.54
CA ASP A 136 -6.46 1.56 2.98
C ASP A 136 -6.75 2.85 3.78
N LYS A 137 -6.55 4.02 3.15
CA LYS A 137 -6.65 5.33 3.82
C LYS A 137 -7.77 6.20 3.25
N VAL A 138 -8.29 5.86 2.07
CA VAL A 138 -9.29 6.67 1.38
C VAL A 138 -10.68 6.51 1.97
N ASN A 139 -11.36 7.64 2.19
CA ASN A 139 -12.77 7.68 2.55
C ASN A 139 -13.62 7.86 1.28
N LYS A 140 -14.34 6.81 0.90
CA LYS A 140 -15.18 6.77 -0.33
C LYS A 140 -16.44 7.63 -0.24
N ASP A 141 -16.83 8.10 0.95
CA ASP A 141 -17.96 9.00 1.15
C ASP A 141 -17.61 10.49 0.89
N LYS A 142 -16.35 10.76 0.56
CA LYS A 142 -15.83 12.10 0.27
C LYS A 142 -15.23 12.15 -1.13
N PRO A 143 -15.13 13.36 -1.73
CA PRO A 143 -14.37 13.52 -2.96
C PRO A 143 -12.96 12.96 -2.83
N ILE A 144 -12.54 12.17 -3.82
CA ILE A 144 -11.25 11.49 -3.85
C ILE A 144 -10.34 12.19 -4.87
N LEU A 145 -9.17 12.60 -4.42
CA LEU A 145 -8.12 13.08 -5.30
C LEU A 145 -7.36 11.90 -5.92
N VAL A 146 -7.03 12.00 -7.19
CA VAL A 146 -6.31 10.96 -7.93
C VAL A 146 -5.07 11.57 -8.55
N VAL A 147 -3.89 11.04 -8.21
CA VAL A 147 -2.59 11.44 -8.78
C VAL A 147 -1.91 10.25 -9.44
N GLU A 148 -0.83 10.48 -10.19
CA GLU A 148 -0.06 9.41 -10.80
C GLU A 148 0.89 8.73 -9.78
N GLY A 149 1.63 9.53 -9.02
CA GLY A 149 2.72 9.07 -8.15
C GLY A 149 2.27 8.76 -6.72
N PRO A 150 2.60 7.58 -6.15
CA PRO A 150 2.32 7.29 -4.75
C PRO A 150 2.91 8.29 -3.75
N LEU A 151 4.09 8.86 -4.02
CA LEU A 151 4.68 9.84 -3.13
C LEU A 151 3.96 11.18 -3.18
N ASP A 152 3.41 11.56 -4.34
CA ASP A 152 2.64 12.80 -4.51
C ASP A 152 1.32 12.75 -3.74
N SER A 153 0.68 11.57 -3.71
CA SER A 153 -0.56 11.38 -2.96
C SER A 153 -0.40 11.57 -1.45
N LEU A 154 0.81 11.44 -0.91
CA LEU A 154 1.07 11.60 0.53
C LEU A 154 0.97 13.07 1.01
N PHE A 155 0.96 14.04 0.10
CA PHE A 155 0.79 15.46 0.41
C PHE A 155 -0.67 15.91 0.43
N LEU A 156 -1.58 15.05 0.02
CA LEU A 156 -2.99 15.38 -0.20
C LEU A 156 -3.89 14.55 0.70
N ASP A 157 -4.91 15.19 1.24
CA ASP A 157 -5.95 14.51 1.99
C ASP A 157 -6.86 13.71 1.04
N ASN A 158 -7.33 12.55 1.51
CA ASN A 158 -8.25 11.68 0.78
C ASN A 158 -7.82 11.41 -0.67
N CYS A 159 -6.57 11.02 -0.84
CA CYS A 159 -5.92 10.87 -2.13
C CYS A 159 -5.45 9.44 -2.38
N ILE A 160 -5.59 8.99 -3.62
CA ILE A 160 -5.03 7.73 -4.13
C ILE A 160 -4.04 8.02 -5.26
N ALA A 161 -3.15 7.06 -5.52
CA ALA A 161 -2.29 7.12 -6.69
C ALA A 161 -2.44 5.88 -7.56
N VAL A 162 -2.49 6.11 -8.89
CA VAL A 162 -2.77 5.02 -9.84
C VAL A 162 -1.52 4.31 -10.36
N ALA A 163 -0.32 4.85 -10.13
CA ALA A 163 0.96 4.23 -10.51
C ALA A 163 0.98 3.61 -11.93
N GLY A 164 0.36 4.30 -12.88
CA GLY A 164 0.19 3.85 -14.27
C GLY A 164 -0.92 2.80 -14.46
N ALA A 165 -1.84 2.63 -13.49
CA ALA A 165 -3.05 1.83 -13.65
C ALA A 165 -4.15 2.62 -14.36
N ASP A 166 -5.08 1.91 -15.00
CA ASP A 166 -6.31 2.51 -15.51
C ASP A 166 -7.30 2.68 -14.34
N PHE A 167 -7.79 3.90 -14.17
CA PHE A 167 -8.79 4.24 -13.16
C PHE A 167 -10.17 4.53 -13.77
N SER A 168 -10.35 4.24 -15.05
CA SER A 168 -11.61 4.53 -15.79
C SER A 168 -12.82 3.89 -15.12
N ASN A 169 -12.66 2.71 -14.56
CA ASN A 169 -13.72 1.94 -13.92
C ASN A 169 -13.89 2.25 -12.42
N MET A 170 -13.11 3.17 -11.86
CA MET A 170 -13.30 3.56 -10.46
C MET A 170 -14.58 4.37 -10.30
N GLU A 171 -15.39 3.97 -9.33
CA GLU A 171 -16.61 4.68 -8.94
C GLU A 171 -16.30 5.73 -7.86
N GLY A 172 -17.12 6.76 -7.79
CA GLY A 172 -17.03 7.81 -6.79
C GLY A 172 -16.83 9.21 -7.38
N ASP A 173 -16.80 10.19 -6.51
CA ASP A 173 -16.51 11.60 -6.87
C ASP A 173 -14.98 11.77 -6.98
N LEU A 174 -14.46 11.55 -8.19
CA LEU A 174 -13.02 11.56 -8.48
C LEU A 174 -12.61 12.89 -9.10
N THR A 175 -11.56 13.50 -8.55
CA THR A 175 -10.86 14.64 -9.16
C THR A 175 -9.41 14.27 -9.47
N VAL A 176 -9.06 14.22 -10.76
CA VAL A 176 -7.74 13.81 -11.23
C VAL A 176 -6.80 15.00 -11.31
N ILE A 177 -5.59 14.85 -10.79
CA ILE A 177 -4.53 15.85 -10.84
C ILE A 177 -3.36 15.23 -11.63
N TYR A 178 -3.19 15.68 -12.86
CA TYR A 178 -2.06 15.28 -13.71
C TYR A 178 -0.81 16.11 -13.39
N ASP A 179 0.37 15.63 -13.80
CA ASP A 179 1.59 16.42 -13.76
C ASP A 179 1.41 17.75 -14.54
N ASN A 180 2.01 18.82 -14.05
CA ASN A 180 1.97 20.15 -14.66
C ASN A 180 2.88 20.22 -15.90
N GLU A 181 2.52 19.50 -16.93
CA GLU A 181 3.21 19.48 -18.22
C GLU A 181 2.28 19.95 -19.36
N PRO A 182 1.89 21.22 -19.43
CA PRO A 182 0.86 21.71 -20.36
C PRO A 182 1.23 21.56 -21.83
N ARG A 183 2.51 21.34 -22.16
CA ARG A 183 2.98 21.08 -23.52
C ARG A 183 3.08 19.59 -23.86
N ASN A 184 2.84 18.71 -22.90
CA ASN A 184 2.89 17.26 -23.09
C ASN A 184 1.58 16.78 -23.74
N LYS A 185 1.65 16.36 -24.99
CA LYS A 185 0.48 15.91 -25.76
C LYS A 185 -0.20 14.68 -25.15
N GLU A 186 0.54 13.80 -24.50
CA GLU A 186 -0.03 12.61 -23.87
C GLU A 186 -0.85 12.99 -22.63
N ILE A 187 -0.36 13.91 -21.80
CA ILE A 187 -1.12 14.42 -20.66
C ILE A 187 -2.38 15.14 -21.11
N ASN A 188 -2.28 15.98 -22.16
CA ASN A 188 -3.47 16.67 -22.69
C ASN A 188 -4.54 15.69 -23.19
N LYS A 189 -4.14 14.62 -23.89
CA LYS A 189 -5.09 13.57 -24.31
C LYS A 189 -5.70 12.82 -23.12
N GLN A 190 -4.93 12.59 -22.06
CA GLN A 190 -5.43 11.95 -20.84
C GLN A 190 -6.44 12.85 -20.13
N ILE A 191 -6.18 14.17 -20.07
CA ILE A 191 -7.11 15.17 -19.53
C ILE A 191 -8.42 15.15 -20.32
N GLU A 192 -8.36 15.25 -21.67
CA GLU A 192 -9.52 15.18 -22.54
C GLU A 192 -10.32 13.89 -22.30
N LYS A 193 -9.67 12.73 -22.33
CA LYS A 193 -10.29 11.42 -22.06
C LYS A 193 -10.99 11.38 -20.69
N THR A 194 -10.38 11.95 -19.66
CA THR A 194 -10.92 11.95 -18.30
C THR A 194 -12.17 12.81 -18.21
N ILE A 195 -12.17 13.96 -18.87
CA ILE A 195 -13.33 14.86 -18.96
C ILE A 195 -14.46 14.18 -19.76
N ASP A 196 -14.15 13.53 -20.89
CA ASP A 196 -15.13 12.80 -21.70
C ASP A 196 -15.78 11.65 -20.94
N GLN A 197 -15.08 11.08 -19.94
CA GLN A 197 -15.62 10.08 -19.02
C GLN A 197 -16.46 10.68 -17.88
N GLY A 198 -16.69 12.00 -17.87
CA GLY A 198 -17.48 12.70 -16.87
C GLY A 198 -16.80 12.86 -15.50
N LYS A 199 -15.48 12.70 -15.44
CA LYS A 199 -14.69 12.87 -14.21
C LYS A 199 -14.13 14.29 -14.13
N SER A 200 -13.93 14.80 -12.92
CA SER A 200 -13.32 16.12 -12.69
C SER A 200 -11.81 16.08 -12.88
N VAL A 201 -11.25 17.16 -13.41
CA VAL A 201 -9.80 17.35 -13.55
C VAL A 201 -9.39 18.66 -12.87
N CYS A 202 -8.36 18.59 -12.04
CA CYS A 202 -7.74 19.78 -11.46
C CYS A 202 -6.77 20.39 -12.49
N LEU A 203 -6.98 21.64 -12.87
CA LEU A 203 -6.09 22.38 -13.76
C LEU A 203 -5.12 23.22 -12.93
N TRP A 204 -3.85 23.13 -13.28
CA TRP A 204 -2.81 23.94 -12.65
C TRP A 204 -2.95 25.41 -13.03
N PRO A 205 -2.86 26.34 -12.07
CA PRO A 205 -2.82 27.76 -12.40
C PRO A 205 -1.58 28.11 -13.24
N ASP A 206 -1.70 29.00 -14.21
CA ASP A 206 -0.60 29.43 -15.09
C ASP A 206 0.62 30.01 -14.34
N THR A 207 0.37 30.49 -13.12
CA THR A 207 1.42 31.02 -12.23
C THR A 207 2.28 29.95 -11.58
N MET A 208 1.77 28.70 -11.50
CA MET A 208 2.50 27.56 -10.94
C MET A 208 3.58 27.07 -11.90
N LYS A 209 4.80 26.90 -11.38
CA LYS A 209 5.98 26.43 -12.15
C LYS A 209 6.48 25.08 -11.71
N CYS A 210 5.99 24.53 -10.59
CA CYS A 210 6.28 23.17 -10.15
C CYS A 210 5.74 22.15 -11.15
N LYS A 211 6.44 21.03 -11.27
CA LYS A 211 6.07 19.95 -12.19
C LYS A 211 4.96 19.07 -11.62
N ASP A 212 5.05 18.74 -10.36
CA ASP A 212 4.16 17.85 -9.65
C ASP A 212 3.86 18.36 -8.23
N ILE A 213 3.06 17.61 -7.47
CA ILE A 213 2.68 17.98 -6.10
C ILE A 213 3.90 17.98 -5.15
N ASN A 214 4.85 17.05 -5.35
CA ASN A 214 6.03 16.98 -4.48
C ASN A 214 7.00 18.17 -4.70
N ASP A 215 6.92 18.83 -5.85
CA ASP A 215 7.74 19.99 -6.18
C ASP A 215 7.13 21.32 -5.66
N MET A 216 5.89 21.30 -5.15
CA MET A 216 5.23 22.44 -4.51
C MET A 216 5.85 22.76 -3.15
#